data_48fb3d3e39aeff49cdb7eb7711f1d632
#
_entry.id   48fb3d3e39aeff49cdb7eb7711f1d632
#
_cell.length_a   1.000
_cell.length_b   1.000
_cell.length_c   1.000
_cell.angle_alpha   90.00
_cell.angle_beta   90.00
_cell.angle_gamma   90.00
#
_symmetry.space_group_name_H-M   'P 1'
#
loop_
_entity.id
_entity.type
_entity.pdbx_description
1 polymer ?
#
loop_
_entity_poly.entity_id
_entity_poly.type
_entity_poly.pdbx_seq_one_letter_code
_entity_poly.pdbx_strand_id
1 'polypeptide(L)'
;MSKKTVLITGAGSGFGRESAFLLAKQGYDVIATTEIVAQIQPLKNEASSLGLTLQVEKLDISDENDRLRAAQWSIDVLVNNAGISEGGAVVDLPEDKLRRQFEVNVFGTILLTQHFAHQFIEKKQGKIVFVSSVAGITTDPFAGAYSASKHALEGFAEALNSELQEFGVQVATVNPGPILTGFNDRMFEAWTHWWPEDKIDTVFDYEQIAFPHEQFHPFQVSDVIARVVTGEISQYRNVVPAEIIEGTQQQMKEVWTREVTTKASRHPLVQKAYEIDPETPNGR
;
A
#
# COMPACT_ATOMS: atom_id res chain seq x y z
N MET A 1 14.31 22.76 18.82
CA MET A 1 14.62 21.62 17.94
C MET A 1 14.08 21.95 16.55
N SER A 2 14.82 21.67 15.47
CA SER A 2 14.30 21.82 14.11
C SER A 2 13.12 20.88 13.92
N LYS A 3 12.12 21.31 13.14
CA LYS A 3 11.01 20.42 12.75
C LYS A 3 11.56 19.25 11.96
N LYS A 4 10.99 18.06 12.16
CA LYS A 4 11.34 16.89 11.34
C LYS A 4 10.59 16.96 10.00
N THR A 5 11.29 16.60 8.94
CA THR A 5 10.74 16.54 7.58
C THR A 5 10.32 15.13 7.25
N VAL A 6 9.07 14.97 6.81
CA VAL A 6 8.48 13.68 6.40
C VAL A 6 8.13 13.71 4.92
N LEU A 7 8.69 12.77 4.15
CA LEU A 7 8.28 12.53 2.77
C LEU A 7 7.22 11.43 2.73
N ILE A 8 6.09 11.71 2.07
CA ILE A 8 5.00 10.74 1.89
C ILE A 8 4.76 10.55 0.40
N THR A 9 4.95 9.32 -0.10
CA THR A 9 4.67 8.99 -1.50
C THR A 9 3.19 8.69 -1.73
N GLY A 10 2.65 9.06 -2.91
CA GLY A 10 1.26 8.78 -3.25
C GLY A 10 0.25 9.51 -2.37
N ALA A 11 0.53 10.76 -1.98
CA ALA A 11 -0.33 11.56 -1.11
C ALA A 11 -1.46 12.29 -1.85
N GLY A 12 -1.70 12.02 -3.12
CA GLY A 12 -2.80 12.62 -3.88
C GLY A 12 -4.20 12.19 -3.40
N SER A 13 -4.30 11.10 -2.67
CA SER A 13 -5.58 10.57 -2.15
C SER A 13 -5.34 9.59 -0.98
N GLY A 14 -6.43 9.09 -0.38
CA GLY A 14 -6.42 7.98 0.57
C GLY A 14 -5.51 8.20 1.77
N PHE A 15 -4.84 7.13 2.22
CA PHE A 15 -4.02 7.16 3.44
C PHE A 15 -2.88 8.18 3.38
N GLY A 16 -2.23 8.31 2.22
CA GLY A 16 -1.12 9.25 2.06
C GLY A 16 -1.54 10.69 2.29
N ARG A 17 -2.70 11.09 1.72
CA ARG A 17 -3.26 12.43 1.91
C ARG A 17 -3.63 12.70 3.37
N GLU A 18 -4.41 11.81 3.97
CA GLU A 18 -4.86 11.96 5.35
C GLU A 18 -3.68 11.98 6.34
N SER A 19 -2.67 11.12 6.13
CA SER A 19 -1.46 11.11 6.95
C SER A 19 -0.66 12.40 6.79
N ALA A 20 -0.59 12.96 5.58
CA ALA A 20 0.08 14.25 5.34
C ALA A 20 -0.59 15.38 6.14
N PHE A 21 -1.92 15.42 6.15
CA PHE A 21 -2.66 16.42 6.93
C PHE A 21 -2.49 16.23 8.44
N LEU A 22 -2.57 14.99 8.93
CA LEU A 22 -2.38 14.69 10.35
C LEU A 22 -0.98 15.10 10.83
N LEU A 23 0.07 14.76 10.09
CA LEU A 23 1.46 15.08 10.44
C LEU A 23 1.73 16.60 10.36
N ALA A 24 1.21 17.29 9.33
CA ALA A 24 1.30 18.73 9.24
C ALA A 24 0.61 19.44 10.41
N LYS A 25 -0.56 18.96 10.83
CA LYS A 25 -1.28 19.46 12.02
C LYS A 25 -0.49 19.26 13.31
N GLN A 26 0.31 18.19 13.38
CA GLN A 26 1.20 17.90 14.52
C GLN A 26 2.52 18.68 14.45
N GLY A 27 2.70 19.52 13.43
CA GLY A 27 3.85 20.44 13.33
C GLY A 27 5.06 19.88 12.57
N TYR A 28 4.92 18.76 11.86
CA TYR A 28 5.96 18.26 10.96
C TYR A 28 6.02 19.08 9.67
N ASP A 29 7.20 19.19 9.08
CA ASP A 29 7.36 19.66 7.71
C ASP A 29 7.09 18.49 6.76
N VAL A 30 6.01 18.57 5.98
CA VAL A 30 5.57 17.46 5.15
C VAL A 30 5.80 17.76 3.67
N ILE A 31 6.54 16.86 3.00
CA ILE A 31 6.64 16.77 1.56
C ILE A 31 5.65 15.68 1.11
N ALA A 32 4.49 16.11 0.64
CA ALA A 32 3.45 15.25 0.10
C ALA A 32 3.66 15.11 -1.41
N THR A 33 3.74 13.87 -1.93
CA THR A 33 3.97 13.70 -3.37
C THR A 33 2.81 13.05 -4.10
N THR A 34 2.64 13.44 -5.35
CA THR A 34 1.60 12.96 -6.24
C THR A 34 2.22 12.36 -7.50
N GLU A 35 1.59 11.34 -8.07
CA GLU A 35 2.04 10.69 -9.29
C GLU A 35 2.02 11.65 -10.50
N ILE A 36 0.99 12.49 -10.61
CA ILE A 36 0.79 13.41 -11.73
C ILE A 36 0.65 14.86 -11.26
N VAL A 37 1.11 15.79 -12.10
CA VAL A 37 1.07 17.24 -11.82
C VAL A 37 -0.34 17.77 -11.53
N ALA A 38 -1.36 17.19 -12.19
CA ALA A 38 -2.75 17.63 -12.04
C ALA A 38 -3.28 17.48 -10.59
N GLN A 39 -2.68 16.63 -9.77
CA GLN A 39 -3.06 16.41 -8.37
C GLN A 39 -2.44 17.43 -7.40
N ILE A 40 -1.40 18.17 -7.82
CA ILE A 40 -0.64 19.06 -6.93
C ILE A 40 -1.53 20.20 -6.41
N GLN A 41 -2.18 20.94 -7.31
CA GLN A 41 -2.95 22.12 -6.92
C GLN A 41 -4.20 21.77 -6.09
N PRO A 42 -4.97 20.72 -6.43
CA PRO A 42 -6.06 20.24 -5.57
C PRO A 42 -5.60 19.93 -4.14
N LEU A 43 -4.50 19.19 -3.97
CA LEU A 43 -3.96 18.85 -2.66
C LEU A 43 -3.51 20.09 -1.86
N LYS A 44 -2.84 21.06 -2.52
CA LYS A 44 -2.47 22.35 -1.90
C LYS A 44 -3.70 23.14 -1.44
N ASN A 45 -4.74 23.21 -2.27
CA ASN A 45 -5.96 23.92 -1.95
C ASN A 45 -6.69 23.29 -0.76
N GLU A 46 -6.78 21.97 -0.73
CA GLU A 46 -7.40 21.24 0.37
C GLU A 46 -6.63 21.45 1.69
N ALA A 47 -5.30 21.31 1.69
CA ALA A 47 -4.46 21.61 2.85
C ALA A 47 -4.68 23.05 3.35
N SER A 48 -4.69 24.04 2.42
CA SER A 48 -4.89 25.44 2.76
C SER A 48 -6.26 25.70 3.39
N SER A 49 -7.31 25.01 2.91
CA SER A 49 -8.66 25.13 3.47
C SER A 49 -8.75 24.62 4.91
N LEU A 50 -7.84 23.73 5.30
CA LEU A 50 -7.67 23.21 6.66
C LEU A 50 -6.69 24.02 7.52
N GLY A 51 -6.15 25.14 6.97
CA GLY A 51 -5.14 25.96 7.64
C GLY A 51 -3.77 25.29 7.72
N LEU A 52 -3.50 24.30 6.86
CA LEU A 52 -2.25 23.55 6.81
C LEU A 52 -1.35 24.03 5.66
N THR A 53 -0.04 23.92 5.87
CA THR A 53 0.96 24.14 4.82
C THR A 53 1.68 22.87 4.51
N LEU A 54 1.65 22.45 3.24
CA LEU A 54 2.39 21.29 2.73
C LEU A 54 3.30 21.74 1.58
N GLN A 55 4.50 21.17 1.51
CA GLN A 55 5.22 21.12 0.25
C GLN A 55 4.62 19.98 -0.58
N VAL A 56 4.13 20.28 -1.78
CA VAL A 56 3.53 19.28 -2.67
C VAL A 56 4.32 19.21 -3.96
N GLU A 57 4.84 18.04 -4.27
CA GLU A 57 5.73 17.77 -5.40
C GLU A 57 5.23 16.61 -6.25
N LYS A 58 5.60 16.61 -7.54
CA LYS A 58 5.38 15.46 -8.42
C LYS A 58 6.47 14.41 -8.14
N LEU A 59 6.05 13.18 -7.89
CA LEU A 59 6.92 12.01 -7.77
C LEU A 59 6.17 10.77 -8.22
N ASP A 60 6.42 10.33 -9.44
CA ASP A 60 6.12 8.98 -9.89
C ASP A 60 7.29 8.08 -9.48
N ILE A 61 7.03 7.15 -8.55
CA ILE A 61 8.09 6.28 -8.03
C ILE A 61 8.60 5.26 -9.05
N SER A 62 7.87 5.00 -10.13
CA SER A 62 8.33 4.17 -11.25
C SER A 62 9.28 4.91 -12.20
N ASP A 63 9.25 6.25 -12.23
CA ASP A 63 10.12 7.09 -13.05
C ASP A 63 11.48 7.35 -12.37
N GLU A 64 12.57 6.97 -13.02
CA GLU A 64 13.91 7.14 -12.48
C GLU A 64 14.29 8.62 -12.28
N ASN A 65 13.91 9.52 -13.19
CA ASN A 65 14.23 10.94 -13.08
C ASN A 65 13.53 11.58 -11.89
N ASP A 66 12.29 11.15 -11.62
CA ASP A 66 11.54 11.61 -10.47
C ASP A 66 12.21 11.12 -9.16
N ARG A 67 12.65 9.86 -9.09
CA ARG A 67 13.38 9.33 -7.93
C ARG A 67 14.71 10.05 -7.72
N LEU A 68 15.48 10.30 -8.77
CA LEU A 68 16.75 11.04 -8.69
C LEU A 68 16.55 12.49 -8.25
N ARG A 69 15.47 13.15 -8.68
CA ARG A 69 15.11 14.49 -8.21
C ARG A 69 14.72 14.46 -6.73
N ALA A 70 13.89 13.50 -6.31
CA ALA A 70 13.48 13.34 -4.92
C ALA A 70 14.67 13.03 -4.00
N ALA A 71 15.66 12.28 -4.46
CA ALA A 71 16.89 11.96 -3.73
C ALA A 71 17.71 13.20 -3.32
N GLN A 72 17.43 14.37 -3.90
CA GLN A 72 18.07 15.63 -3.48
C GLN A 72 17.40 16.28 -2.25
N TRP A 73 16.23 15.78 -1.83
CA TRP A 73 15.54 16.31 -0.66
C TRP A 73 16.16 15.78 0.63
N SER A 74 16.29 16.66 1.62
CA SER A 74 16.73 16.26 2.95
C SER A 74 15.51 15.95 3.82
N ILE A 75 15.37 14.70 4.24
CA ILE A 75 14.25 14.25 5.06
C ILE A 75 14.73 13.50 6.30
N ASP A 76 13.85 13.33 7.28
CA ASP A 76 14.05 12.53 8.49
C ASP A 76 13.24 11.24 8.48
N VAL A 77 12.11 11.23 7.75
CA VAL A 77 11.21 10.07 7.65
C VAL A 77 10.74 9.90 6.21
N LEU A 78 10.84 8.68 5.71
CA LEU A 78 10.23 8.25 4.44
C LEU A 78 8.99 7.38 4.73
N VAL A 79 7.84 7.79 4.22
CA VAL A 79 6.61 6.98 4.20
C VAL A 79 6.35 6.49 2.78
N ASN A 80 6.68 5.24 2.52
CA ASN A 80 6.37 4.54 1.28
C ASN A 80 4.90 4.13 1.27
N ASN A 81 4.05 5.03 0.78
CA ASN A 81 2.61 4.79 0.72
C ASN A 81 2.09 4.58 -0.72
N ALA A 82 2.79 5.12 -1.73
CA ALA A 82 2.39 4.93 -3.13
C ALA A 82 2.26 3.44 -3.48
N GLY A 83 1.21 3.10 -4.20
CA GLY A 83 0.95 1.74 -4.65
C GLY A 83 -0.32 1.64 -5.48
N ILE A 84 -0.36 0.59 -6.28
CA ILE A 84 -1.49 0.23 -7.13
C ILE A 84 -1.98 -1.18 -6.80
N SER A 85 -3.15 -1.54 -7.30
CA SER A 85 -3.67 -2.90 -7.24
C SER A 85 -4.30 -3.29 -8.57
N GLU A 86 -3.72 -4.29 -9.21
CA GLU A 86 -4.28 -4.96 -10.38
C GLU A 86 -4.99 -6.21 -9.91
N GLY A 87 -6.29 -6.28 -10.13
CA GLY A 87 -7.13 -7.43 -9.78
C GLY A 87 -7.26 -8.40 -10.93
N GLY A 88 -7.51 -9.64 -10.59
CA GLY A 88 -7.72 -10.74 -11.52
C GLY A 88 -7.11 -12.05 -11.03
N ALA A 89 -7.63 -13.17 -11.53
CA ALA A 89 -7.03 -14.47 -11.28
C ALA A 89 -5.61 -14.52 -11.88
N VAL A 90 -4.68 -15.14 -11.17
CA VAL A 90 -3.27 -15.21 -11.62
C VAL A 90 -3.14 -15.87 -12.99
N VAL A 91 -4.02 -16.81 -13.30
CA VAL A 91 -4.05 -17.55 -14.59
C VAL A 91 -4.52 -16.66 -15.76
N ASP A 92 -5.32 -15.63 -15.49
CA ASP A 92 -5.93 -14.77 -16.51
C ASP A 92 -5.25 -13.38 -16.62
N LEU A 93 -4.47 -12.98 -15.59
CA LEU A 93 -3.92 -11.63 -15.53
C LEU A 93 -2.89 -11.36 -16.64
N PRO A 94 -3.06 -10.32 -17.48
CA PRO A 94 -2.11 -9.99 -18.54
C PRO A 94 -0.71 -9.66 -18.01
N GLU A 95 0.31 -9.99 -18.82
CA GLU A 95 1.72 -9.80 -18.45
C GLU A 95 2.06 -8.34 -18.13
N ASP A 96 1.54 -7.38 -18.89
CA ASP A 96 1.76 -5.95 -18.67
C ASP A 96 1.20 -5.48 -17.31
N LYS A 97 0.05 -6.02 -16.88
CA LYS A 97 -0.56 -5.73 -15.57
C LYS A 97 0.26 -6.31 -14.44
N LEU A 98 0.71 -7.58 -14.59
CA LEU A 98 1.58 -8.20 -13.62
C LEU A 98 2.91 -7.43 -13.47
N ARG A 99 3.55 -7.06 -14.59
CA ARG A 99 4.78 -6.27 -14.57
C ARG A 99 4.58 -4.90 -13.90
N ARG A 100 3.51 -4.17 -14.27
CA ARG A 100 3.19 -2.88 -13.70
C ARG A 100 2.95 -2.95 -12.19
N GLN A 101 2.27 -4.01 -11.72
CA GLN A 101 2.05 -4.25 -10.29
C GLN A 101 3.38 -4.29 -9.52
N PHE A 102 4.39 -4.99 -10.04
CA PHE A 102 5.69 -5.10 -9.41
C PHE A 102 6.55 -3.84 -9.61
N GLU A 103 6.47 -3.21 -10.79
CA GLU A 103 7.23 -1.99 -11.08
C GLU A 103 6.91 -0.88 -10.08
N VAL A 104 5.63 -0.65 -9.81
CA VAL A 104 5.21 0.37 -8.86
C VAL A 104 5.42 -0.10 -7.42
N ASN A 105 4.80 -1.22 -7.02
CA ASN A 105 4.72 -1.60 -5.61
C ASN A 105 6.06 -2.09 -5.04
N VAL A 106 6.94 -2.63 -5.87
CA VAL A 106 8.19 -3.24 -5.43
C VAL A 106 9.38 -2.42 -5.92
N PHE A 107 9.64 -2.40 -7.21
CA PHE A 107 10.88 -1.79 -7.75
C PHE A 107 10.92 -0.29 -7.48
N GLY A 108 9.89 0.46 -7.84
CA GLY A 108 9.84 1.90 -7.61
C GLY A 108 9.98 2.27 -6.13
N THR A 109 9.28 1.52 -5.27
CA THR A 109 9.34 1.70 -3.81
C THR A 109 10.74 1.42 -3.24
N ILE A 110 11.36 0.30 -3.63
CA ILE A 110 12.67 -0.08 -3.08
C ILE A 110 13.80 0.81 -3.63
N LEU A 111 13.77 1.11 -4.94
CA LEU A 111 14.77 1.99 -5.55
C LEU A 111 14.74 3.40 -4.94
N LEU A 112 13.56 3.95 -4.67
CA LEU A 112 13.42 5.22 -3.94
C LEU A 112 13.96 5.09 -2.50
N THR A 113 13.61 3.99 -1.82
CA THR A 113 14.05 3.72 -0.45
C THR A 113 15.58 3.65 -0.35
N GLN A 114 16.26 3.04 -1.31
CA GLN A 114 17.72 2.95 -1.32
C GLN A 114 18.39 4.35 -1.27
N HIS A 115 17.89 5.32 -2.05
CA HIS A 115 18.44 6.69 -2.02
C HIS A 115 18.35 7.30 -0.64
N PHE A 116 17.22 7.18 0.05
CA PHE A 116 17.05 7.75 1.39
C PHE A 116 17.73 6.92 2.48
N ALA A 117 17.81 5.60 2.33
CA ALA A 117 18.55 4.75 3.25
C ALA A 117 20.03 5.15 3.32
N HIS A 118 20.67 5.43 2.18
CA HIS A 118 22.05 5.97 2.16
C HIS A 118 22.17 7.27 2.94
N GLN A 119 21.26 8.23 2.75
CA GLN A 119 21.25 9.48 3.51
C GLN A 119 21.06 9.25 5.01
N PHE A 120 20.19 8.31 5.40
CA PHE A 120 19.92 8.00 6.81
C PHE A 120 21.12 7.31 7.48
N ILE A 121 21.82 6.42 6.75
CA ILE A 121 23.07 5.79 7.19
C ILE A 121 24.13 6.84 7.48
N GLU A 122 24.35 7.79 6.57
CA GLU A 122 25.31 8.88 6.76
C GLU A 122 24.97 9.76 7.96
N LYS A 123 23.68 10.06 8.15
CA LYS A 123 23.17 10.82 9.30
C LYS A 123 23.15 10.02 10.61
N LYS A 124 23.32 8.68 10.54
CA LYS A 124 23.08 7.73 11.64
C LYS A 124 21.73 7.92 12.32
N GLN A 125 20.74 8.31 11.55
CA GLN A 125 19.41 8.62 12.01
C GLN A 125 18.45 8.66 10.83
N GLY A 126 17.27 8.04 10.99
CA GLY A 126 16.19 8.09 10.02
C GLY A 126 15.10 7.09 10.34
N LYS A 127 13.99 7.20 9.65
CA LYS A 127 12.89 6.23 9.76
C LYS A 127 12.29 5.95 8.38
N ILE A 128 12.04 4.69 8.09
CA ILE A 128 11.37 4.22 6.88
C ILE A 128 10.09 3.49 7.30
N VAL A 129 8.97 3.93 6.79
CA VAL A 129 7.66 3.32 7.03
C VAL A 129 7.11 2.80 5.70
N PHE A 130 6.82 1.51 5.63
CA PHE A 130 6.17 0.90 4.46
C PHE A 130 4.68 0.73 4.74
N VAL A 131 3.83 1.35 3.92
CA VAL A 131 2.40 1.04 3.89
C VAL A 131 2.22 -0.21 3.03
N SER A 132 2.27 -1.35 3.70
CA SER A 132 2.09 -2.66 3.10
C SER A 132 0.59 -3.02 3.02
N SER A 133 0.21 -4.20 3.46
CA SER A 133 -1.17 -4.68 3.56
C SER A 133 -1.20 -5.97 4.37
N VAL A 134 -2.35 -6.39 4.87
CA VAL A 134 -2.56 -7.79 5.27
C VAL A 134 -2.37 -8.75 4.10
N ALA A 135 -2.60 -8.28 2.87
CA ALA A 135 -2.29 -9.03 1.65
C ALA A 135 -0.78 -9.26 1.43
N GLY A 136 0.10 -8.63 2.21
CA GLY A 136 1.53 -8.96 2.30
C GLY A 136 1.85 -10.06 3.33
N ILE A 137 0.84 -10.51 4.06
CA ILE A 137 0.94 -11.54 5.11
C ILE A 137 0.12 -12.78 4.74
N THR A 138 -1.05 -12.56 4.14
CA THR A 138 -1.99 -13.58 3.66
C THR A 138 -2.34 -13.33 2.20
N THR A 139 -3.03 -14.26 1.55
CA THR A 139 -3.36 -14.13 0.11
C THR A 139 -4.80 -14.54 -0.13
N ASP A 140 -5.53 -13.69 -0.86
CA ASP A 140 -6.89 -13.98 -1.31
C ASP A 140 -6.94 -14.27 -2.81
N PRO A 141 -7.92 -15.06 -3.28
CA PRO A 141 -8.23 -15.21 -4.70
C PRO A 141 -8.47 -13.85 -5.37
N PHE A 142 -8.16 -13.74 -6.66
CA PHE A 142 -8.29 -12.54 -7.50
C PHE A 142 -7.40 -11.35 -7.10
N ALA A 143 -6.67 -11.45 -5.99
CA ALA A 143 -5.70 -10.46 -5.53
C ALA A 143 -4.25 -10.99 -5.58
N GLY A 144 -3.98 -12.06 -6.33
CA GLY A 144 -2.71 -12.79 -6.29
C GLY A 144 -1.50 -11.94 -6.67
N ALA A 145 -1.58 -11.14 -7.73
CA ALA A 145 -0.48 -10.25 -8.14
C ALA A 145 -0.21 -9.14 -7.11
N TYR A 146 -1.28 -8.54 -6.58
CA TYR A 146 -1.17 -7.55 -5.51
C TYR A 146 -0.56 -8.14 -4.25
N SER A 147 -1.07 -9.30 -3.80
CA SER A 147 -0.54 -10.01 -2.63
C SER A 147 0.93 -10.37 -2.80
N ALA A 148 1.33 -10.91 -3.95
CA ALA A 148 2.73 -11.23 -4.25
C ALA A 148 3.63 -9.99 -4.17
N SER A 149 3.18 -8.84 -4.70
CA SER A 149 3.92 -7.57 -4.61
C SER A 149 4.07 -7.09 -3.16
N LYS A 150 3.03 -7.25 -2.33
CA LYS A 150 3.08 -6.87 -0.91
C LYS A 150 3.90 -7.85 -0.07
N HIS A 151 3.89 -9.15 -0.37
CA HIS A 151 4.82 -10.13 0.23
C HIS A 151 6.28 -9.82 -0.09
N ALA A 152 6.58 -9.45 -1.34
CA ALA A 152 7.91 -9.00 -1.71
C ALA A 152 8.34 -7.76 -0.90
N LEU A 153 7.43 -6.79 -0.74
CA LEU A 153 7.68 -5.59 0.05
C LEU A 153 7.94 -5.90 1.52
N GLU A 154 7.18 -6.83 2.13
CA GLU A 154 7.43 -7.31 3.51
C GLU A 154 8.82 -7.94 3.66
N GLY A 155 9.24 -8.77 2.70
CA GLY A 155 10.57 -9.37 2.71
C GLY A 155 11.69 -8.32 2.65
N PHE A 156 11.57 -7.30 1.80
CA PHE A 156 12.52 -6.19 1.75
C PHE A 156 12.50 -5.36 3.04
N ALA A 157 11.32 -5.06 3.59
CA ALA A 157 11.21 -4.27 4.81
C ALA A 157 11.84 -5.00 6.02
N GLU A 158 11.67 -6.32 6.14
CA GLU A 158 12.26 -7.14 7.20
C GLU A 158 13.78 -7.20 7.08
N ALA A 159 14.31 -7.38 5.88
CA ALA A 159 15.74 -7.33 5.61
C ALA A 159 16.32 -5.96 6.00
N LEU A 160 15.73 -4.86 5.49
CA LEU A 160 16.14 -3.50 5.81
C LEU A 160 16.08 -3.20 7.32
N ASN A 161 15.07 -3.70 8.03
CA ASN A 161 14.98 -3.51 9.48
C ASN A 161 16.18 -4.12 10.21
N SER A 162 16.65 -5.28 9.75
CA SER A 162 17.81 -5.96 10.33
C SER A 162 19.14 -5.31 9.92
N GLU A 163 19.27 -4.99 8.62
CA GLU A 163 20.48 -4.43 8.03
C GLU A 163 20.78 -3.00 8.50
N LEU A 164 19.74 -2.19 8.74
CA LEU A 164 19.90 -0.77 9.05
C LEU A 164 19.94 -0.47 10.55
N GLN A 165 19.74 -1.47 11.40
CA GLN A 165 19.72 -1.32 12.85
C GLN A 165 21.06 -0.77 13.38
N GLU A 166 22.20 -1.25 12.88
CA GLU A 166 23.53 -0.80 13.29
C GLU A 166 23.81 0.67 12.98
N PHE A 167 23.09 1.23 12.01
CA PHE A 167 23.20 2.64 11.61
C PHE A 167 22.18 3.56 12.31
N GLY A 168 21.39 3.04 13.25
CA GLY A 168 20.39 3.83 13.96
C GLY A 168 19.17 4.22 13.12
N VAL A 169 18.93 3.54 12.00
CA VAL A 169 17.77 3.75 11.12
C VAL A 169 16.65 2.79 11.50
N GLN A 170 15.47 3.33 11.68
CA GLN A 170 14.28 2.56 12.06
C GLN A 170 13.49 2.16 10.81
N VAL A 171 12.98 0.94 10.79
CA VAL A 171 12.07 0.46 9.74
C VAL A 171 10.82 -0.12 10.39
N ALA A 172 9.65 0.20 9.83
CA ALA A 172 8.37 -0.34 10.28
C ALA A 172 7.42 -0.57 9.10
N THR A 173 6.48 -1.50 9.27
CA THR A 173 5.38 -1.72 8.33
C THR A 173 4.04 -1.35 8.97
N VAL A 174 3.15 -0.79 8.16
CA VAL A 174 1.72 -0.65 8.47
C VAL A 174 0.96 -1.54 7.49
N ASN A 175 0.12 -2.41 8.01
CA ASN A 175 -0.55 -3.46 7.27
C ASN A 175 -2.08 -3.28 7.33
N PRO A 176 -2.64 -2.41 6.47
CA PRO A 176 -4.08 -2.24 6.39
C PRO A 176 -4.78 -3.53 5.97
N GLY A 177 -5.94 -3.79 6.58
CA GLY A 177 -6.92 -4.74 6.08
C GLY A 177 -7.74 -4.16 4.93
N PRO A 178 -8.95 -4.71 4.68
CA PRO A 178 -9.88 -4.15 3.70
C PRO A 178 -10.45 -2.82 4.20
N ILE A 179 -10.04 -1.71 3.57
CA ILE A 179 -10.41 -0.36 4.01
C ILE A 179 -11.19 0.35 2.90
N LEU A 180 -12.26 1.05 3.29
CA LEU A 180 -13.16 1.78 2.38
C LEU A 180 -12.50 3.08 1.89
N THR A 181 -11.66 2.98 0.88
CA THR A 181 -10.99 4.10 0.20
C THR A 181 -11.24 4.12 -1.31
N GLY A 182 -12.00 3.16 -1.81
CA GLY A 182 -12.15 2.88 -3.24
C GLY A 182 -10.92 2.17 -3.83
N PHE A 183 -9.92 1.79 -3.04
CA PHE A 183 -8.75 1.06 -3.53
C PHE A 183 -9.10 -0.39 -3.90
N ASN A 184 -9.85 -1.06 -3.02
CA ASN A 184 -10.30 -2.43 -3.26
C ASN A 184 -11.35 -2.49 -4.40
N ASP A 185 -12.25 -1.50 -4.46
CA ASP A 185 -13.23 -1.39 -5.54
C ASP A 185 -12.50 -1.28 -6.88
N ARG A 186 -11.54 -0.36 -7.01
CA ARG A 186 -10.72 -0.23 -8.23
C ARG A 186 -9.93 -1.49 -8.57
N MET A 187 -9.46 -2.25 -7.58
CA MET A 187 -8.81 -3.53 -7.82
C MET A 187 -9.77 -4.53 -8.47
N PHE A 188 -11.00 -4.59 -7.97
CA PHE A 188 -12.05 -5.48 -8.48
C PHE A 188 -12.82 -4.91 -9.68
N GLU A 189 -12.49 -3.73 -10.14
CA GLU A 189 -12.93 -3.14 -11.41
C GLU A 189 -11.78 -3.14 -12.45
N ALA A 190 -10.55 -3.46 -12.06
CA ALA A 190 -9.37 -3.37 -12.95
C ALA A 190 -9.49 -4.24 -14.19
N TRP A 191 -10.14 -5.41 -14.10
CA TRP A 191 -10.37 -6.29 -15.26
C TRP A 191 -11.24 -5.68 -16.34
N THR A 192 -12.09 -4.69 -16.08
CA THR A 192 -12.86 -3.97 -17.11
C THR A 192 -11.98 -3.32 -18.17
N HIS A 193 -10.68 -3.09 -17.86
CA HIS A 193 -9.72 -2.49 -18.76
C HIS A 193 -8.92 -3.50 -19.60
N TRP A 194 -8.97 -4.77 -19.26
CA TRP A 194 -8.18 -5.79 -19.96
C TRP A 194 -8.96 -7.08 -20.27
N TRP A 195 -10.13 -7.27 -19.69
CA TRP A 195 -10.94 -8.44 -19.94
C TRP A 195 -11.54 -8.37 -21.37
N PRO A 196 -11.34 -9.41 -22.21
CA PRO A 196 -11.79 -9.38 -23.60
C PRO A 196 -13.32 -9.41 -23.71
N GLU A 197 -13.86 -8.66 -24.69
CA GLU A 197 -15.30 -8.58 -24.93
C GLU A 197 -15.93 -9.94 -25.25
N ASP A 198 -15.19 -10.84 -25.93
CA ASP A 198 -15.66 -12.17 -26.31
C ASP A 198 -15.54 -13.22 -25.20
N LYS A 199 -14.86 -12.91 -24.08
CA LYS A 199 -14.71 -13.75 -22.88
C LYS A 199 -14.12 -15.16 -23.12
N ILE A 200 -13.55 -15.42 -24.29
CA ILE A 200 -13.14 -16.77 -24.72
C ILE A 200 -11.85 -17.21 -24.06
N ASP A 201 -10.95 -16.26 -23.73
CA ASP A 201 -9.58 -16.53 -23.28
C ASP A 201 -9.40 -16.47 -21.75
N THR A 202 -10.46 -16.32 -20.96
CA THR A 202 -10.37 -16.26 -19.50
C THR A 202 -11.04 -17.45 -18.82
N VAL A 203 -10.44 -17.89 -17.71
CA VAL A 203 -10.97 -19.01 -16.90
C VAL A 203 -12.18 -18.58 -16.06
N PHE A 204 -12.20 -17.29 -15.65
CA PHE A 204 -13.23 -16.76 -14.76
C PHE A 204 -14.12 -15.74 -15.46
N ASP A 205 -15.41 -15.72 -15.07
CA ASP A 205 -16.39 -14.73 -15.52
C ASP A 205 -16.36 -13.52 -14.57
N TYR A 206 -15.64 -12.48 -14.97
CA TYR A 206 -15.41 -11.29 -14.16
C TYR A 206 -16.62 -10.37 -13.99
N GLU A 207 -17.67 -10.50 -14.78
CA GLU A 207 -18.94 -9.77 -14.58
C GLU A 207 -19.63 -10.13 -13.27
N GLN A 208 -19.36 -11.33 -12.75
CA GLN A 208 -20.01 -11.88 -11.56
C GLN A 208 -19.15 -11.81 -10.30
N ILE A 209 -17.94 -11.23 -10.38
CA ILE A 209 -17.01 -11.24 -9.26
C ILE A 209 -17.02 -9.90 -8.56
N ALA A 210 -17.27 -9.90 -7.25
CA ALA A 210 -17.17 -8.73 -6.39
C ALA A 210 -16.17 -8.93 -5.24
N PHE A 211 -15.75 -7.83 -4.62
CA PHE A 211 -14.84 -7.86 -3.48
C PHE A 211 -15.50 -8.57 -2.28
N PRO A 212 -14.91 -9.66 -1.74
CA PRO A 212 -15.61 -10.56 -0.82
C PRO A 212 -15.54 -10.18 0.66
N HIS A 213 -14.95 -9.04 1.02
CA HIS A 213 -14.76 -8.62 2.40
C HIS A 213 -15.55 -7.35 2.74
N GLU A 214 -16.00 -7.24 3.99
CA GLU A 214 -16.45 -5.97 4.56
C GLU A 214 -15.26 -5.00 4.68
N GLN A 215 -15.50 -3.71 4.45
CA GLN A 215 -14.47 -2.70 4.47
C GLN A 215 -14.59 -1.79 5.70
N PHE A 216 -13.45 -1.49 6.32
CA PHE A 216 -13.37 -0.66 7.53
C PHE A 216 -13.15 0.83 7.20
N HIS A 217 -13.38 1.68 8.18
CA HIS A 217 -13.24 3.12 8.01
C HIS A 217 -11.76 3.54 7.83
N PRO A 218 -11.42 4.42 6.87
CA PRO A 218 -10.03 4.75 6.52
C PRO A 218 -9.24 5.50 7.60
N PHE A 219 -9.89 6.23 8.49
CA PHE A 219 -9.23 7.07 9.50
C PHE A 219 -8.26 6.29 10.40
N GLN A 220 -8.57 5.05 10.75
CA GLN A 220 -7.71 4.24 11.63
C GLN A 220 -6.31 4.04 11.03
N VAL A 221 -6.19 3.87 9.71
CA VAL A 221 -4.90 3.63 9.04
C VAL A 221 -4.01 4.87 9.08
N SER A 222 -4.56 6.02 8.74
CA SER A 222 -3.81 7.29 8.72
C SER A 222 -3.34 7.70 10.11
N ASP A 223 -4.13 7.44 11.15
CA ASP A 223 -3.75 7.63 12.54
C ASP A 223 -2.56 6.72 12.92
N VAL A 224 -2.65 5.42 12.60
CA VAL A 224 -1.54 4.49 12.88
C VAL A 224 -0.27 4.89 12.12
N ILE A 225 -0.35 5.28 10.85
CA ILE A 225 0.80 5.80 10.10
C ILE A 225 1.42 6.99 10.83
N ALA A 226 0.62 7.97 11.24
CA ALA A 226 1.11 9.14 11.95
C ALA A 226 1.77 8.76 13.28
N ARG A 227 1.20 7.87 14.07
CA ARG A 227 1.75 7.41 15.35
C ARG A 227 3.02 6.59 15.20
N VAL A 228 3.17 5.81 14.12
CA VAL A 228 4.43 5.13 13.77
C VAL A 228 5.49 6.16 13.38
N VAL A 229 5.14 7.17 12.59
CA VAL A 229 6.05 8.26 12.19
C VAL A 229 6.55 9.05 13.41
N THR A 230 5.65 9.42 14.32
CA THR A 230 5.98 10.20 15.53
C THR A 230 6.77 9.39 16.55
N GLY A 231 6.66 8.07 16.52
CA GLY A 231 7.29 7.15 17.47
C GLY A 231 6.44 6.83 18.70
N GLU A 232 5.16 7.20 18.70
CA GLU A 232 4.19 6.73 19.70
C GLU A 232 3.99 5.22 19.61
N ILE A 233 4.06 4.68 18.38
CA ILE A 233 4.07 3.25 18.11
C ILE A 233 5.48 2.87 17.70
N SER A 234 6.07 1.90 18.41
CA SER A 234 7.43 1.41 18.19
C SER A 234 7.50 -0.01 17.63
N GLN A 235 6.37 -0.66 17.41
CA GLN A 235 6.31 -2.00 16.82
C GLN A 235 6.76 -1.98 15.36
N TYR A 236 7.48 -3.03 14.95
CA TYR A 236 7.90 -3.22 13.56
C TYR A 236 6.69 -3.40 12.63
N ARG A 237 5.75 -4.31 12.99
CA ARG A 237 4.55 -4.62 12.19
C ARG A 237 3.28 -4.12 12.86
N ASN A 238 2.46 -3.39 12.11
CA ASN A 238 1.27 -2.72 12.60
C ASN A 238 0.06 -3.04 11.74
N VAL A 239 -0.69 -4.10 12.09
CA VAL A 239 -1.92 -4.50 11.39
C VAL A 239 -3.08 -3.60 11.83
N VAL A 240 -3.87 -3.10 10.88
CA VAL A 240 -4.97 -2.16 11.09
C VAL A 240 -6.20 -2.58 10.29
N PRO A 241 -7.38 -2.69 10.89
CA PRO A 241 -7.68 -2.49 12.32
C PRO A 241 -7.23 -3.67 13.19
N ALA A 242 -7.17 -3.47 14.49
CA ALA A 242 -6.68 -4.49 15.42
C ALA A 242 -7.56 -5.75 15.45
N GLU A 243 -8.83 -5.62 15.14
CA GLU A 243 -9.81 -6.71 15.11
C GLU A 243 -9.46 -7.85 14.14
N ILE A 244 -8.70 -7.56 13.09
CA ILE A 244 -8.31 -8.56 12.09
C ILE A 244 -7.00 -9.30 12.41
N ILE A 245 -6.28 -8.90 13.46
CA ILE A 245 -4.97 -9.47 13.80
C ILE A 245 -5.06 -10.97 14.04
N GLU A 246 -6.01 -11.41 14.87
CA GLU A 246 -6.16 -12.82 15.23
C GLU A 246 -6.50 -13.67 14.00
N GLY A 247 -7.45 -13.22 13.17
CA GLY A 247 -7.81 -13.90 11.92
C GLY A 247 -6.63 -14.00 10.95
N THR A 248 -5.84 -12.92 10.81
CA THR A 248 -4.64 -12.90 9.97
C THR A 248 -3.60 -13.92 10.46
N GLN A 249 -3.35 -13.96 11.77
CA GLN A 249 -2.41 -14.93 12.37
C GLN A 249 -2.90 -16.37 12.20
N GLN A 250 -4.19 -16.61 12.34
CA GLN A 250 -4.78 -17.92 12.14
C GLN A 250 -4.62 -18.39 10.69
N GLN A 251 -4.92 -17.54 9.73
CA GLN A 251 -4.76 -17.81 8.30
C GLN A 251 -3.30 -18.14 7.93
N MET A 252 -2.33 -17.44 8.53
CA MET A 252 -0.90 -17.76 8.37
C MET A 252 -0.55 -19.16 8.90
N LYS A 253 -1.09 -19.56 10.07
CA LYS A 253 -0.83 -20.88 10.65
C LYS A 253 -1.42 -22.00 9.81
N GLU A 254 -2.60 -21.79 9.25
CA GLU A 254 -3.29 -22.80 8.43
C GLU A 254 -2.52 -23.17 7.15
N VAL A 255 -1.72 -22.25 6.60
CA VAL A 255 -0.88 -22.54 5.43
C VAL A 255 0.11 -23.68 5.69
N TRP A 256 0.64 -23.79 6.92
CA TRP A 256 1.62 -24.81 7.28
C TRP A 256 1.06 -26.24 7.32
N THR A 257 -0.25 -26.37 7.48
CA THR A 257 -0.94 -27.66 7.58
C THR A 257 -1.91 -27.92 6.43
N ARG A 258 -1.99 -26.98 5.46
CA ARG A 258 -2.89 -27.08 4.33
C ARG A 258 -2.46 -28.22 3.40
N GLU A 259 -3.35 -29.15 3.15
CA GLU A 259 -3.10 -30.26 2.24
C GLU A 259 -3.40 -29.88 0.79
N VAL A 260 -2.63 -30.42 -0.14
CA VAL A 260 -2.94 -30.39 -1.57
C VAL A 260 -4.03 -31.42 -1.85
N THR A 261 -5.17 -30.96 -2.34
CA THR A 261 -6.30 -31.84 -2.66
C THR A 261 -6.44 -32.04 -4.17
N THR A 262 -6.80 -33.25 -4.57
CA THR A 262 -7.20 -33.59 -5.96
C THR A 262 -8.72 -33.45 -6.20
N LYS A 263 -9.47 -33.19 -5.14
CA LYS A 263 -10.92 -33.04 -5.23
C LYS A 263 -11.26 -31.67 -5.85
N ALA A 264 -11.92 -31.67 -6.98
CA ALA A 264 -12.41 -30.45 -7.60
C ALA A 264 -13.53 -29.84 -6.72
N SER A 265 -13.23 -28.67 -6.13
CA SER A 265 -14.21 -27.89 -5.37
C SER A 265 -13.85 -26.40 -5.47
N ARG A 266 -14.85 -25.55 -5.47
CA ARG A 266 -14.59 -24.10 -5.44
C ARG A 266 -14.15 -23.68 -4.02
N HIS A 267 -13.10 -22.87 -3.95
CA HIS A 267 -12.64 -22.31 -2.67
C HIS A 267 -13.73 -21.40 -2.06
N PRO A 268 -13.96 -21.39 -0.73
CA PRO A 268 -15.02 -20.60 -0.11
C PRO A 268 -14.97 -19.10 -0.44
N LEU A 269 -13.79 -18.48 -0.49
CA LEU A 269 -13.66 -17.07 -0.86
C LEU A 269 -13.97 -16.81 -2.35
N VAL A 270 -13.65 -17.76 -3.23
CA VAL A 270 -14.05 -17.67 -4.65
C VAL A 270 -15.58 -17.78 -4.76
N GLN A 271 -16.19 -18.70 -4.02
CA GLN A 271 -17.64 -18.86 -3.98
C GLN A 271 -18.31 -17.58 -3.48
N LYS A 272 -17.81 -17.01 -2.39
CA LYS A 272 -18.33 -15.77 -1.81
C LYS A 272 -18.23 -14.59 -2.78
N ALA A 273 -17.13 -14.48 -3.54
CA ALA A 273 -16.94 -13.41 -4.53
C ALA A 273 -17.99 -13.47 -5.67
N TYR A 274 -18.52 -14.65 -5.99
CA TYR A 274 -19.59 -14.85 -6.97
C TYR A 274 -21.01 -14.69 -6.38
N GLU A 275 -21.16 -14.71 -5.06
CA GLU A 275 -22.47 -14.57 -4.38
C GLU A 275 -22.80 -13.10 -4.07
N ILE A 276 -21.82 -12.23 -4.10
CA ILE A 276 -22.00 -10.80 -3.86
C ILE A 276 -22.40 -10.14 -5.18
N ASP A 277 -23.47 -9.34 -5.14
CA ASP A 277 -23.88 -8.54 -6.28
C ASP A 277 -22.83 -7.42 -6.54
N PRO A 278 -22.19 -7.40 -7.71
CA PRO A 278 -21.20 -6.37 -8.04
C PRO A 278 -21.74 -4.93 -8.02
N GLU A 279 -23.06 -4.76 -8.28
CA GLU A 279 -23.71 -3.44 -8.24
C GLU A 279 -24.01 -2.96 -6.82
N THR A 280 -24.04 -3.87 -5.84
CA THR A 280 -24.26 -3.57 -4.41
C THR A 280 -23.15 -4.17 -3.54
N PRO A 281 -21.87 -3.76 -3.73
CA PRO A 281 -20.77 -4.34 -3.00
C PRO A 281 -20.83 -4.06 -1.49
N ASN A 282 -20.39 -5.02 -0.69
CA ASN A 282 -20.35 -4.93 0.75
C ASN A 282 -19.55 -3.69 1.24
N GLY A 283 -20.16 -2.89 2.11
CA GLY A 283 -19.51 -1.73 2.74
C GLY A 283 -19.90 -0.36 2.17
N ARG A 284 -20.97 -0.31 1.35
CA ARG A 284 -21.64 0.95 0.96
C ARG A 284 -22.85 1.23 1.82
#